data_2eb572a3468541e0a844fac90b891a96
#
_entry.id   2eb572a3468541e0a844fac90b891a96
#
_cell.length_a   1.000
_cell.length_b   1.000
_cell.length_c   1.000
_cell.angle_alpha   90.00
_cell.angle_beta   90.00
_cell.angle_gamma   90.00
#
_symmetry.space_group_name_H-M   'P 1'
#
loop_
_entity.id
_entity.type
_entity.pdbx_description
1 polymer ?
#
loop_
_entity_poly.entity_id
_entity_poly.type
_entity_poly.pdbx_seq_one_letter_code
_entity_poly.pdbx_strand_id
1 'polypeptide(L)'
;MKKIFLLLLALLSLYSSKAEQKTTVVLKNGSVIAGNIIVQQPGTDLTIAATSARLVIEESNIVSKREKKVKYESLPREWKRWALENKALLGNADGRYIVLYDIKTKNDNFTNLAMVEQNEMPKVSYVQVEPQNYKLVWSDVNDIRKIVPKNQTENTIEDEVVTTKGKNYVGVIISQQIGKKITIKTSSSTVEVPATALKETIKLPVPRTTSLYKLADYVNTIVLNDGSTKEGVIKSQHYGKKDKEQYVVLQKENGTSEQILTSKVKEFRTDYKKQNVETYKSGYVYVNEFHIQKAKTRTEDDKVAFIDKKVFAFPEGITTTFKAVGAKFQGVWRLIALENLPMQNGEYTQGYDAEIRKNNVVTPTTTDLVGGISSISYTYLSPGFYALVNEAETEKYIIKIKK
;
A
#
# COMPACT_ATOMS: atom_id res chain seq x y z
N MET A 1 -6.56 -19.89 -29.21
CA MET A 1 -5.91 -18.59 -28.98
C MET A 1 -6.39 -17.84 -27.73
N LYS A 2 -7.62 -18.01 -27.23
CA LYS A 2 -8.15 -17.27 -26.05
C LYS A 2 -7.49 -17.65 -24.69
N LYS A 3 -6.93 -18.87 -24.54
CA LYS A 3 -6.35 -19.35 -23.26
C LYS A 3 -4.92 -18.86 -22.97
N ILE A 4 -4.17 -18.42 -23.95
CA ILE A 4 -2.76 -18.00 -23.82
C ILE A 4 -2.61 -16.69 -23.05
N PHE A 5 -3.64 -15.86 -23.04
CA PHE A 5 -3.59 -14.50 -22.51
C PHE A 5 -3.84 -14.33 -21.02
N LEU A 6 -4.32 -15.37 -20.37
CA LEU A 6 -4.87 -15.22 -19.01
C LEU A 6 -3.86 -15.43 -17.89
N LEU A 7 -2.70 -15.98 -18.25
CA LEU A 7 -1.71 -16.35 -17.24
C LEU A 7 -0.72 -15.25 -16.87
N LEU A 8 -0.75 -14.13 -17.58
CA LEU A 8 0.13 -12.99 -17.35
C LEU A 8 0.07 -12.42 -15.94
N LEU A 9 -0.84 -12.87 -15.08
CA LEU A 9 -1.20 -12.22 -13.84
C LEU A 9 -0.73 -12.87 -12.56
N ALA A 10 -0.37 -14.14 -12.58
CA ALA A 10 0.11 -14.82 -11.37
C ALA A 10 1.37 -14.18 -10.77
N LEU A 11 2.16 -13.47 -11.60
CA LEU A 11 3.39 -12.80 -11.14
C LEU A 11 3.22 -11.34 -10.74
N LEU A 12 2.02 -10.78 -10.90
CA LEU A 12 1.71 -9.46 -10.33
C LEU A 12 1.40 -9.52 -8.84
N SER A 13 1.51 -10.69 -8.21
CA SER A 13 1.54 -10.77 -6.76
C SER A 13 2.78 -10.00 -6.28
N LEU A 14 2.57 -9.04 -5.67
CA LEU A 14 3.04 -7.75 -5.27
C LEU A 14 4.19 -7.81 -4.29
N TYR A 15 5.07 -6.87 -4.47
CA TYR A 15 6.13 -6.56 -3.53
C TYR A 15 5.67 -5.54 -2.53
N SER A 16 5.91 -5.82 -1.27
CA SER A 16 6.05 -4.80 -0.27
C SER A 16 7.46 -4.91 0.30
N SER A 17 8.32 -4.02 -0.11
CA SER A 17 9.41 -3.60 0.73
C SER A 17 8.94 -2.33 1.41
N LYS A 18 8.55 -2.40 2.67
CA LYS A 18 8.32 -1.28 3.63
C LYS A 18 7.48 -0.04 3.18
N ALA A 19 7.04 0.05 1.93
CA ALA A 19 6.04 0.99 1.47
C ALA A 19 4.96 0.19 0.76
N GLU A 20 3.73 0.29 1.22
CA GLU A 20 2.54 -0.37 0.67
C GLU A 20 2.45 -0.13 -0.85
N GLN A 21 2.95 -1.07 -1.65
CA GLN A 21 2.80 -0.99 -3.11
C GLN A 21 1.38 -1.36 -3.48
N LYS A 22 0.55 -0.35 -3.68
CA LYS A 22 -0.83 -0.56 -4.13
C LYS A 22 -0.84 -0.94 -5.60
N THR A 23 -1.48 -2.05 -5.91
CA THR A 23 -1.86 -2.39 -7.28
C THR A 23 -3.08 -1.59 -7.66
N THR A 24 -3.08 -1.04 -8.84
CA THR A 24 -4.23 -0.37 -9.42
C THR A 24 -4.75 -1.16 -10.60
N VAL A 25 -5.99 -1.63 -10.53
CA VAL A 25 -6.69 -2.27 -11.64
C VAL A 25 -7.54 -1.23 -12.34
N VAL A 26 -7.31 -1.06 -13.63
CA VAL A 26 -8.08 -0.17 -14.51
C VAL A 26 -9.00 -1.02 -15.37
N LEU A 27 -10.31 -0.77 -15.31
CA LEU A 27 -11.30 -1.46 -16.10
C LEU A 27 -11.55 -0.75 -17.43
N LYS A 28 -12.10 -1.47 -18.39
CA LYS A 28 -12.45 -0.93 -19.73
C LYS A 28 -13.50 0.18 -19.68
N ASN A 29 -14.38 0.17 -18.68
CA ASN A 29 -15.38 1.23 -18.47
C ASN A 29 -14.81 2.51 -17.86
N GLY A 30 -13.52 2.53 -17.50
CA GLY A 30 -12.85 3.65 -16.85
C GLY A 30 -12.81 3.58 -15.32
N SER A 31 -13.38 2.53 -14.70
CA SER A 31 -13.23 2.32 -13.25
C SER A 31 -11.78 2.06 -12.88
N VAL A 32 -11.37 2.56 -11.71
CA VAL A 32 -10.02 2.42 -11.17
C VAL A 32 -10.12 1.91 -9.74
N ILE A 33 -9.54 0.75 -9.46
CA ILE A 33 -9.61 0.08 -8.17
C ILE A 33 -8.19 -0.16 -7.67
N ALA A 34 -7.85 0.38 -6.50
CA ALA A 34 -6.55 0.22 -5.88
C ALA A 34 -6.62 -0.66 -4.64
N GLY A 35 -5.70 -1.61 -4.52
CA GLY A 35 -5.67 -2.56 -3.42
C GLY A 35 -4.75 -3.75 -3.72
N ASN A 36 -5.02 -4.86 -3.06
CA ASN A 36 -4.24 -6.08 -3.18
C ASN A 36 -5.05 -7.17 -3.90
N ILE A 37 -4.50 -7.74 -4.96
CA ILE A 37 -5.13 -8.88 -5.64
C ILE A 37 -4.91 -10.12 -4.75
N ILE A 38 -6.03 -10.68 -4.24
CA ILE A 38 -6.00 -11.80 -3.27
C ILE A 38 -6.34 -13.14 -3.91
N VAL A 39 -7.18 -13.14 -4.97
CA VAL A 39 -7.56 -14.36 -5.69
C VAL A 39 -7.52 -14.12 -7.19
N GLN A 40 -7.07 -15.11 -7.94
CA GLN A 40 -7.09 -15.09 -9.41
C GLN A 40 -7.53 -16.47 -9.92
N GLN A 41 -8.63 -16.50 -10.65
CA GLN A 41 -9.09 -17.69 -11.37
C GLN A 41 -8.74 -17.52 -12.85
N PRO A 42 -7.79 -18.33 -13.37
CA PRO A 42 -7.35 -18.22 -14.77
C PRO A 42 -8.54 -18.31 -15.71
N GLY A 43 -8.71 -17.33 -16.56
CA GLY A 43 -9.76 -17.30 -17.57
C GLY A 43 -11.11 -16.76 -17.11
N THR A 44 -11.32 -16.51 -15.85
CA THR A 44 -12.63 -16.18 -15.30
C THR A 44 -12.63 -14.82 -14.62
N ASP A 45 -12.01 -14.72 -13.45
CA ASP A 45 -12.08 -13.53 -12.63
C ASP A 45 -10.84 -13.35 -11.72
N LEU A 46 -10.79 -12.19 -11.12
CA LEU A 46 -9.87 -11.88 -10.02
C LEU A 46 -10.64 -11.21 -8.89
N THR A 47 -10.14 -11.36 -7.66
CA THR A 47 -10.65 -10.63 -6.49
C THR A 47 -9.56 -9.69 -5.98
N ILE A 48 -9.92 -8.43 -5.81
CA ILE A 48 -9.06 -7.41 -5.24
C ILE A 48 -9.64 -6.94 -3.89
N ALA A 49 -8.83 -7.02 -2.83
CA ALA A 49 -9.11 -6.37 -1.56
C ALA A 49 -8.77 -4.88 -1.72
N ALA A 50 -9.78 -4.09 -2.03
CA ALA A 50 -9.60 -2.69 -2.38
C ALA A 50 -9.50 -1.80 -1.14
N THR A 51 -8.49 -0.95 -1.13
CA THR A 51 -8.34 0.15 -0.15
C THR A 51 -8.98 1.42 -0.67
N SER A 52 -9.12 1.58 -1.99
CA SER A 52 -9.86 2.66 -2.62
C SER A 52 -10.36 2.25 -4.01
N ALA A 53 -11.51 2.79 -4.43
CA ALA A 53 -12.01 2.60 -5.77
C ALA A 53 -12.76 3.84 -6.26
N ARG A 54 -12.58 4.14 -7.55
CA ARG A 54 -13.45 5.01 -8.32
C ARG A 54 -14.14 4.16 -9.38
N LEU A 55 -15.44 4.00 -9.25
CA LEU A 55 -16.26 3.16 -10.10
C LEU A 55 -17.02 4.04 -11.09
N VAL A 56 -17.00 3.66 -12.35
CA VAL A 56 -17.82 4.24 -13.42
C VAL A 56 -18.94 3.26 -13.73
N ILE A 57 -20.18 3.62 -13.40
CA ILE A 57 -21.34 2.78 -13.56
C ILE A 57 -22.28 3.42 -14.58
N GLU A 58 -22.66 2.69 -15.60
CA GLU A 58 -23.70 3.12 -16.54
C GLU A 58 -25.07 2.97 -15.88
N GLU A 59 -25.89 4.01 -15.92
CA GLU A 59 -27.22 4.01 -15.29
C GLU A 59 -28.12 2.89 -15.81
N SER A 60 -28.02 2.54 -17.08
CA SER A 60 -28.75 1.41 -17.71
C SER A 60 -28.39 0.04 -17.12
N ASN A 61 -27.27 -0.08 -16.42
CA ASN A 61 -26.84 -1.30 -15.75
C ASN A 61 -27.31 -1.39 -14.30
N ILE A 62 -27.83 -0.30 -13.73
CA ILE A 62 -28.32 -0.28 -12.36
C ILE A 62 -29.68 -0.97 -12.28
N VAL A 63 -29.74 -2.03 -11.49
CA VAL A 63 -30.98 -2.78 -11.18
C VAL A 63 -31.71 -2.15 -10.00
N SER A 64 -30.94 -1.76 -8.97
CA SER A 64 -31.48 -1.03 -7.82
C SER A 64 -30.44 -0.12 -7.19
N LYS A 65 -30.92 0.97 -6.61
CA LYS A 65 -30.10 1.98 -5.95
C LYS A 65 -30.80 2.39 -4.65
N ARG A 66 -30.14 2.22 -3.53
CA ARG A 66 -30.61 2.61 -2.20
C ARG A 66 -29.73 3.73 -1.66
N GLU A 67 -30.36 4.78 -1.18
CA GLU A 67 -29.68 5.92 -0.57
C GLU A 67 -29.64 5.84 0.95
N LYS A 68 -28.51 6.26 1.52
CA LYS A 68 -28.32 6.48 2.95
C LYS A 68 -27.75 7.87 3.19
N LYS A 69 -28.41 8.68 3.99
CA LYS A 69 -27.86 9.99 4.43
C LYS A 69 -27.06 9.76 5.71
N VAL A 70 -25.77 10.09 5.68
CA VAL A 70 -24.87 9.94 6.83
C VAL A 70 -24.32 11.29 7.19
N LYS A 71 -24.35 11.65 8.48
CA LYS A 71 -23.74 12.92 8.95
C LYS A 71 -22.25 12.88 8.65
N TYR A 72 -21.75 13.95 8.02
CA TYR A 72 -20.35 14.04 7.65
C TYR A 72 -19.43 13.91 8.89
N GLU A 73 -19.81 14.53 10.01
CA GLU A 73 -19.06 14.46 11.27
C GLU A 73 -18.97 13.05 11.85
N SER A 74 -19.95 12.20 11.58
CA SER A 74 -19.97 10.82 12.09
C SER A 74 -19.11 9.85 11.26
N LEU A 75 -18.64 10.26 10.08
CA LEU A 75 -17.76 9.44 9.28
C LEU A 75 -16.38 9.30 9.95
N PRO A 76 -15.74 8.14 9.84
CA PRO A 76 -14.34 7.98 10.19
C PRO A 76 -13.46 9.01 9.47
N ARG A 77 -12.40 9.49 10.13
CA ARG A 77 -11.52 10.55 9.60
C ARG A 77 -10.98 10.23 8.21
N GLU A 78 -10.63 8.98 7.98
CA GLU A 78 -10.10 8.49 6.71
C GLU A 78 -11.14 8.60 5.59
N TRP A 79 -12.39 8.28 5.89
CA TRP A 79 -13.50 8.39 4.93
C TRP A 79 -13.80 9.86 4.59
N LYS A 80 -13.69 10.76 5.58
CA LYS A 80 -13.82 12.20 5.36
C LYS A 80 -12.77 12.73 4.40
N ARG A 81 -11.50 12.41 4.70
CA ARG A 81 -10.38 12.79 3.84
C ARG A 81 -10.57 12.26 2.43
N TRP A 82 -10.90 10.99 2.33
CA TRP A 82 -11.04 10.30 1.07
C TRP A 82 -12.21 10.80 0.24
N ALA A 83 -13.36 11.09 0.87
CA ALA A 83 -14.51 11.72 0.20
C ALA A 83 -14.15 13.10 -0.38
N LEU A 84 -13.37 13.90 0.35
CA LEU A 84 -12.89 15.21 -0.12
C LEU A 84 -11.88 15.08 -1.25
N GLU A 85 -10.88 14.22 -1.12
CA GLU A 85 -9.85 13.99 -2.14
C GLU A 85 -10.45 13.51 -3.48
N ASN A 86 -11.54 12.75 -3.42
CA ASN A 86 -12.24 12.24 -4.59
C ASN A 86 -13.44 13.10 -5.02
N LYS A 87 -13.60 14.29 -4.43
CA LYS A 87 -14.69 15.22 -4.78
C LYS A 87 -16.08 14.59 -4.67
N ALA A 88 -16.31 13.80 -3.61
CA ALA A 88 -17.62 13.24 -3.34
C ALA A 88 -18.66 14.35 -3.14
N LEU A 89 -19.83 14.21 -3.76
CA LEU A 89 -20.90 15.18 -3.60
C LEU A 89 -21.46 15.13 -2.19
N LEU A 90 -21.51 16.28 -1.54
CA LEU A 90 -22.14 16.45 -0.25
C LEU A 90 -23.63 16.73 -0.44
N GLY A 91 -24.47 16.03 0.33
CA GLY A 91 -25.92 15.96 0.08
C GLY A 91 -26.75 17.18 0.43
N ASN A 92 -26.13 18.28 0.90
CA ASN A 92 -26.83 19.56 1.14
C ASN A 92 -25.89 20.76 1.09
N ALA A 93 -26.47 21.95 1.01
CA ALA A 93 -25.74 23.22 0.92
C ALA A 93 -24.76 23.47 2.08
N ASP A 94 -25.02 22.89 3.25
CA ASP A 94 -24.20 23.08 4.45
C ASP A 94 -23.06 22.05 4.56
N GLY A 95 -22.95 21.09 3.63
CA GLY A 95 -21.94 20.04 3.67
C GLY A 95 -22.02 19.08 4.88
N ARG A 96 -23.15 19.08 5.60
CA ARG A 96 -23.31 18.31 6.86
C ARG A 96 -23.60 16.83 6.65
N TYR A 97 -23.99 16.44 5.45
CA TYR A 97 -24.35 15.07 5.12
C TYR A 97 -23.62 14.63 3.87
N ILE A 98 -23.26 13.35 3.83
CA ILE A 98 -22.88 12.67 2.62
C ILE A 98 -23.95 11.65 2.28
N VAL A 99 -24.31 11.55 1.01
CA VAL A 99 -25.23 10.53 0.54
C VAL A 99 -24.41 9.34 0.08
N LEU A 100 -24.61 8.20 0.72
CA LEU A 100 -24.03 6.93 0.36
C LEU A 100 -25.06 6.09 -0.38
N TYR A 101 -24.59 5.35 -1.36
CA TYR A 101 -25.39 4.50 -2.23
C TYR A 101 -25.00 3.04 -2.09
N ASP A 102 -26.00 2.19 -1.89
CA ASP A 102 -25.87 0.76 -2.14
C ASP A 102 -26.45 0.53 -3.56
N ILE A 103 -25.61 0.06 -4.48
CA ILE A 103 -25.97 -0.09 -5.88
C ILE A 103 -25.86 -1.56 -6.28
N LYS A 104 -26.96 -2.11 -6.79
CA LYS A 104 -26.98 -3.42 -7.44
C LYS A 104 -27.00 -3.20 -8.96
N THR A 105 -26.02 -3.74 -9.64
CA THR A 105 -25.98 -3.85 -11.09
C THR A 105 -26.42 -5.26 -11.53
N LYS A 106 -26.46 -5.49 -12.83
CA LYS A 106 -26.73 -6.82 -13.39
C LYS A 106 -25.73 -7.88 -12.94
N ASN A 107 -24.48 -7.48 -12.65
CA ASN A 107 -23.37 -8.39 -12.37
C ASN A 107 -22.81 -8.26 -10.95
N ASP A 108 -22.98 -7.10 -10.29
CA ASP A 108 -22.26 -6.74 -9.06
C ASP A 108 -23.17 -6.08 -8.04
N ASN A 109 -22.75 -6.14 -6.78
CA ASN A 109 -23.33 -5.40 -5.67
C ASN A 109 -22.26 -4.52 -5.03
N PHE A 110 -22.55 -3.24 -4.93
CA PHE A 110 -21.68 -2.25 -4.32
C PHE A 110 -22.36 -1.63 -3.12
N THR A 111 -21.62 -1.38 -2.05
CA THR A 111 -22.15 -0.78 -0.83
C THR A 111 -21.37 0.48 -0.46
N ASN A 112 -22.03 1.42 0.22
CA ASN A 112 -21.42 2.62 0.77
C ASN A 112 -20.59 3.43 -0.24
N LEU A 113 -21.13 3.61 -1.45
CA LEU A 113 -20.51 4.44 -2.48
C LEU A 113 -20.97 5.89 -2.37
N ALA A 114 -20.05 6.85 -2.44
CA ALA A 114 -20.37 8.26 -2.59
C ALA A 114 -20.33 8.67 -4.07
N MET A 115 -21.34 9.41 -4.53
CA MET A 115 -21.34 9.96 -5.88
C MET A 115 -20.29 11.07 -6.00
N VAL A 116 -19.58 11.11 -7.12
CA VAL A 116 -18.68 12.21 -7.48
C VAL A 116 -19.34 13.09 -8.52
N GLU A 117 -18.99 14.37 -8.54
CA GLU A 117 -19.39 15.28 -9.58
C GLU A 117 -18.97 14.76 -10.95
N GLN A 118 -19.88 14.76 -11.90
CA GLN A 118 -19.66 14.20 -13.22
C GLN A 118 -20.16 15.14 -14.31
N ASN A 119 -19.32 15.28 -15.35
CA ASN A 119 -19.60 16.16 -16.47
C ASN A 119 -20.23 15.43 -17.69
N GLU A 120 -20.36 14.10 -17.66
CA GLU A 120 -20.80 13.31 -18.81
C GLU A 120 -21.83 12.23 -18.44
N MET A 121 -23.06 12.40 -18.84
CA MET A 121 -24.10 11.37 -18.80
C MET A 121 -23.96 10.45 -20.04
N PRO A 122 -24.25 9.16 -20.01
CA PRO A 122 -25.05 8.39 -19.03
C PRO A 122 -24.24 7.64 -17.95
N LYS A 123 -22.97 7.95 -17.79
CA LYS A 123 -22.08 7.26 -16.82
C LYS A 123 -21.95 8.09 -15.56
N VAL A 124 -22.17 7.46 -14.42
CA VAL A 124 -22.01 8.09 -13.11
C VAL A 124 -20.78 7.54 -12.42
N SER A 125 -19.95 8.44 -11.89
CA SER A 125 -18.78 8.07 -11.09
C SER A 125 -19.14 8.03 -9.63
N TYR A 126 -18.72 6.93 -8.99
CA TYR A 126 -18.85 6.72 -7.56
C TYR A 126 -17.47 6.45 -6.97
N VAL A 127 -17.32 6.81 -5.72
CA VAL A 127 -16.12 6.51 -4.95
C VAL A 127 -16.48 5.65 -3.74
N GLN A 128 -15.62 4.70 -3.48
CA GLN A 128 -15.72 3.84 -2.31
C GLN A 128 -15.36 4.65 -1.05
N VAL A 129 -16.10 4.47 0.03
CA VAL A 129 -15.84 5.15 1.31
C VAL A 129 -15.34 4.20 2.41
N GLU A 130 -15.32 2.89 2.14
CA GLU A 130 -14.79 1.88 3.07
C GLU A 130 -14.05 0.77 2.30
N PRO A 131 -13.05 0.11 2.91
CA PRO A 131 -12.40 -1.05 2.29
C PRO A 131 -13.40 -2.16 1.99
N GLN A 132 -13.35 -2.71 0.77
CA GLN A 132 -14.19 -3.84 0.38
C GLN A 132 -13.52 -4.68 -0.71
N ASN A 133 -14.00 -5.90 -0.90
CA ASN A 133 -13.49 -6.79 -1.94
C ASN A 133 -14.34 -6.65 -3.22
N TYR A 134 -13.64 -6.51 -4.35
CA TYR A 134 -14.28 -6.54 -5.67
C TYR A 134 -13.89 -7.81 -6.40
N LYS A 135 -14.89 -8.50 -6.92
CA LYS A 135 -14.70 -9.59 -7.86
C LYS A 135 -14.83 -9.03 -9.27
N LEU A 136 -13.78 -9.12 -10.06
CA LEU A 136 -13.68 -8.49 -11.39
C LEU A 136 -13.50 -9.57 -12.45
N VAL A 137 -14.27 -9.50 -13.51
CA VAL A 137 -14.12 -10.41 -14.64
C VAL A 137 -12.92 -9.98 -15.48
N TRP A 138 -12.06 -10.93 -15.86
CA TRP A 138 -10.86 -10.64 -16.65
C TRP A 138 -11.12 -9.92 -17.95
N SER A 139 -12.25 -10.22 -18.61
CA SER A 139 -12.63 -9.54 -19.84
C SER A 139 -12.79 -8.03 -19.69
N ASP A 140 -13.06 -7.56 -18.47
CA ASP A 140 -13.29 -6.14 -18.19
C ASP A 140 -12.03 -5.41 -17.73
N VAL A 141 -10.98 -6.15 -17.38
CA VAL A 141 -9.69 -5.57 -17.01
C VAL A 141 -8.96 -5.06 -18.25
N ASN A 142 -8.58 -3.80 -18.23
CA ASN A 142 -7.79 -3.17 -19.30
C ASN A 142 -6.31 -3.13 -18.95
N ASP A 143 -5.97 -2.74 -17.71
CA ASP A 143 -4.59 -2.55 -17.27
C ASP A 143 -4.46 -2.81 -15.78
N ILE A 144 -3.33 -3.35 -15.38
CA ILE A 144 -2.93 -3.49 -13.98
C ILE A 144 -1.63 -2.74 -13.79
N ARG A 145 -1.62 -1.76 -12.90
CA ARG A 145 -0.49 -0.87 -12.65
C ARG A 145 0.05 -1.07 -11.24
N LYS A 146 1.34 -0.89 -11.10
CA LYS A 146 2.03 -0.82 -9.81
C LYS A 146 2.57 0.58 -9.59
N ILE A 147 2.44 1.08 -8.38
CA ILE A 147 3.14 2.28 -7.95
C ILE A 147 4.52 1.83 -7.45
N VAL A 148 5.56 2.26 -8.14
CA VAL A 148 6.95 1.98 -7.75
C VAL A 148 7.40 3.07 -6.80
N PRO A 149 7.84 2.74 -5.58
CA PRO A 149 8.46 3.71 -4.67
C PRO A 149 9.69 4.37 -5.33
N LYS A 150 9.90 5.64 -5.08
CA LYS A 150 11.04 6.38 -5.65
C LYS A 150 12.41 5.85 -5.19
N ASN A 151 12.47 5.28 -3.99
CA ASN A 151 13.70 4.75 -3.40
C ASN A 151 13.57 3.24 -3.21
N GLN A 152 14.27 2.45 -4.04
CA GLN A 152 14.46 1.03 -3.78
C GLN A 152 15.54 0.90 -2.70
N THR A 153 15.16 0.40 -1.54
CA THR A 153 16.09 0.03 -0.47
C THR A 153 16.70 -1.36 -0.75
N GLU A 154 17.85 -1.63 -0.13
CA GLU A 154 18.41 -2.98 -0.05
C GLU A 154 17.33 -3.98 0.43
N ASN A 155 17.39 -5.22 -0.02
CA ASN A 155 16.39 -6.28 0.23
C ASN A 155 15.05 -6.08 -0.51
N THR A 156 15.12 -5.95 -1.81
CA THR A 156 13.97 -5.87 -2.70
C THR A 156 13.89 -7.08 -3.63
N ILE A 157 12.81 -7.18 -4.35
CA ILE A 157 12.66 -8.14 -5.43
C ILE A 157 12.50 -7.37 -6.74
N GLU A 158 13.33 -7.67 -7.73
CA GLU A 158 13.23 -7.17 -9.09
C GLU A 158 12.50 -8.18 -9.97
N ASP A 159 11.99 -7.70 -11.09
CA ASP A 159 11.46 -8.55 -12.15
C ASP A 159 12.49 -8.67 -13.27
N GLU A 160 12.66 -9.86 -13.83
CA GLU A 160 13.34 -10.08 -15.11
C GLU A 160 12.30 -10.53 -16.14
N VAL A 161 12.29 -9.84 -17.26
CA VAL A 161 11.46 -10.17 -18.42
C VAL A 161 12.33 -10.71 -19.51
N VAL A 162 12.16 -11.99 -19.85
CA VAL A 162 12.87 -12.70 -20.91
C VAL A 162 11.98 -12.74 -22.15
N THR A 163 12.53 -12.34 -23.28
CA THR A 163 11.80 -12.38 -24.57
C THR A 163 12.09 -13.66 -25.34
N THR A 164 11.21 -13.99 -26.31
CA THR A 164 11.38 -15.12 -27.24
C THR A 164 12.63 -15.00 -28.11
N LYS A 165 13.17 -13.79 -28.26
CA LYS A 165 14.43 -13.51 -28.96
C LYS A 165 15.65 -13.58 -28.04
N GLY A 166 15.51 -13.97 -26.78
CA GLY A 166 16.60 -14.09 -25.81
C GLY A 166 17.05 -12.75 -25.20
N LYS A 167 16.35 -11.66 -25.42
CA LYS A 167 16.66 -10.37 -24.78
C LYS A 167 16.05 -10.32 -23.38
N ASN A 168 16.84 -9.90 -22.40
CA ASN A 168 16.43 -9.80 -20.99
C ASN A 168 16.38 -8.33 -20.55
N TYR A 169 15.37 -8.02 -19.72
CA TYR A 169 15.21 -6.72 -19.09
C TYR A 169 15.01 -6.95 -17.58
N VAL A 170 15.83 -6.29 -16.75
CA VAL A 170 15.76 -6.38 -15.29
C VAL A 170 15.30 -5.04 -14.73
N GLY A 171 14.34 -5.07 -13.81
CA GLY A 171 13.77 -3.89 -13.21
C GLY A 171 12.46 -4.21 -12.47
N VAL A 172 11.49 -3.33 -12.57
CA VAL A 172 10.15 -3.52 -11.97
C VAL A 172 9.07 -3.45 -13.05
N ILE A 173 8.23 -4.47 -13.13
CA ILE A 173 7.04 -4.43 -13.99
C ILE A 173 6.07 -3.42 -13.38
N ILE A 174 5.85 -2.30 -14.07
CA ILE A 174 5.01 -1.18 -13.61
C ILE A 174 3.60 -1.20 -14.18
N SER A 175 3.39 -1.87 -15.31
CA SER A 175 2.07 -1.98 -15.95
C SER A 175 1.98 -3.26 -16.75
N GLN A 176 0.76 -3.78 -16.82
CA GLN A 176 0.42 -4.93 -17.62
C GLN A 176 -0.94 -4.72 -18.28
N GLN A 177 -0.93 -4.49 -19.56
CA GLN A 177 -2.13 -4.46 -20.39
C GLN A 177 -2.45 -5.89 -20.85
N ILE A 178 -3.60 -6.38 -20.39
CA ILE A 178 -4.00 -7.76 -20.59
C ILE A 178 -4.01 -8.11 -22.09
N GLY A 179 -3.24 -9.13 -22.43
CA GLY A 179 -3.15 -9.61 -23.80
C GLY A 179 -2.38 -8.73 -24.77
N LYS A 180 -1.84 -7.61 -24.36
CA LYS A 180 -1.15 -6.66 -25.25
C LYS A 180 0.34 -6.56 -24.93
N LYS A 181 0.70 -6.14 -23.73
CA LYS A 181 2.10 -5.85 -23.36
C LYS A 181 2.32 -5.80 -21.86
N ILE A 182 3.58 -5.95 -21.48
CA ILE A 182 4.11 -5.61 -20.16
C ILE A 182 4.99 -4.36 -20.32
N THR A 183 4.94 -3.45 -19.35
CA THR A 183 5.86 -2.32 -19.23
C THR A 183 6.76 -2.55 -18.02
N ILE A 184 8.07 -2.59 -18.26
CA ILE A 184 9.09 -2.75 -17.23
C ILE A 184 9.92 -1.48 -17.14
N LYS A 185 10.11 -0.97 -15.92
CA LYS A 185 11.03 0.12 -15.59
C LYS A 185 12.36 -0.49 -15.16
N THR A 186 13.38 -0.30 -15.98
CA THR A 186 14.76 -0.66 -15.68
C THR A 186 15.49 0.49 -14.99
N SER A 187 16.75 0.31 -14.62
CA SER A 187 17.58 1.37 -14.04
C SER A 187 17.79 2.55 -15.01
N SER A 188 17.76 2.30 -16.32
CA SER A 188 18.09 3.31 -17.35
C SER A 188 16.91 3.76 -18.20
N SER A 189 15.85 2.97 -18.29
CA SER A 189 14.75 3.24 -19.21
C SER A 189 13.45 2.54 -18.82
N THR A 190 12.37 2.90 -19.49
CA THR A 190 11.11 2.15 -19.47
C THR A 190 10.94 1.42 -20.79
N VAL A 191 10.71 0.12 -20.72
CA VAL A 191 10.63 -0.76 -21.90
C VAL A 191 9.26 -1.42 -21.96
N GLU A 192 8.65 -1.42 -23.15
CA GLU A 192 7.43 -2.15 -23.44
C GLU A 192 7.75 -3.46 -24.16
N VAL A 193 7.27 -4.57 -23.62
CA VAL A 193 7.44 -5.90 -24.20
C VAL A 193 6.08 -6.43 -24.62
N PRO A 194 5.82 -6.62 -25.95
CA PRO A 194 4.57 -7.20 -26.42
C PRO A 194 4.33 -8.60 -25.83
N ALA A 195 3.09 -8.92 -25.52
CA ALA A 195 2.73 -10.23 -24.97
C ALA A 195 3.18 -11.40 -25.87
N THR A 196 3.17 -11.21 -27.18
CA THR A 196 3.65 -12.22 -28.17
C THR A 196 5.16 -12.44 -28.15
N ALA A 197 5.92 -11.49 -27.58
CA ALA A 197 7.36 -11.58 -27.45
C ALA A 197 7.81 -12.10 -26.07
N LEU A 198 6.89 -12.34 -25.14
CA LEU A 198 7.22 -12.86 -23.82
C LEU A 198 7.55 -14.34 -23.89
N LYS A 199 8.67 -14.71 -23.27
CA LYS A 199 9.06 -16.09 -23.02
C LYS A 199 8.88 -16.44 -21.55
N GLU A 200 9.39 -15.59 -20.67
CA GLU A 200 9.37 -15.83 -19.23
C GLU A 200 9.42 -14.52 -18.45
N THR A 201 8.82 -14.51 -17.28
CA THR A 201 9.05 -13.48 -16.26
C THR A 201 9.56 -14.15 -14.99
N ILE A 202 10.57 -13.56 -14.36
CA ILE A 202 11.27 -14.14 -13.21
C ILE A 202 11.35 -13.10 -12.10
N LYS A 203 11.16 -13.55 -10.87
CA LYS A 203 11.36 -12.78 -9.66
C LYS A 203 12.77 -12.97 -9.13
N LEU A 204 13.49 -11.89 -9.00
CA LEU A 204 14.89 -11.90 -8.61
C LEU A 204 15.06 -11.21 -7.25
N PRO A 205 15.45 -11.95 -6.18
CA PRO A 205 15.76 -11.31 -4.90
C PRO A 205 17.00 -10.42 -5.01
N VAL A 206 17.02 -9.32 -4.27
CA VAL A 206 18.19 -8.44 -4.12
C VAL A 206 18.55 -8.37 -2.64
N PRO A 207 19.74 -8.84 -2.22
CA PRO A 207 20.77 -9.52 -3.02
C PRO A 207 20.36 -10.93 -3.52
N ARG A 208 20.96 -11.37 -4.62
CA ARG A 208 20.62 -12.66 -5.29
C ARG A 208 20.82 -13.92 -4.43
N THR A 209 21.58 -13.78 -3.34
CA THR A 209 21.84 -14.87 -2.36
C THR A 209 20.69 -15.05 -1.36
N THR A 210 19.77 -14.13 -1.31
CA THR A 210 18.63 -14.18 -0.37
C THR A 210 17.50 -15.05 -0.94
N SER A 211 16.83 -15.81 -0.08
CA SER A 211 15.64 -16.57 -0.48
C SER A 211 14.50 -15.63 -0.87
N LEU A 212 13.91 -15.84 -2.05
CA LEU A 212 12.72 -15.12 -2.48
C LEU A 212 11.56 -15.29 -1.48
N TYR A 213 11.40 -16.51 -0.93
CA TYR A 213 10.37 -16.81 0.06
C TYR A 213 10.50 -15.97 1.34
N LYS A 214 11.75 -15.71 1.78
CA LYS A 214 12.02 -14.87 2.95
C LYS A 214 11.78 -13.37 2.68
N LEU A 215 12.09 -12.92 1.47
CA LEU A 215 11.89 -11.52 1.08
C LEU A 215 10.43 -11.17 0.78
N ALA A 216 9.68 -12.11 0.22
CA ALA A 216 8.29 -11.87 -0.12
C ALA A 216 7.44 -11.66 1.16
N ASP A 217 6.64 -10.62 1.17
CA ASP A 217 5.66 -10.31 2.23
C ASP A 217 4.32 -11.01 2.02
N TYR A 218 4.30 -11.98 1.11
CA TYR A 218 3.14 -12.80 0.80
C TYR A 218 3.55 -14.26 0.57
N VAL A 219 2.55 -15.13 0.61
CA VAL A 219 2.63 -16.52 0.19
C VAL A 219 1.55 -16.77 -0.86
N ASN A 220 1.89 -17.51 -1.90
CA ASN A 220 0.93 -17.96 -2.89
C ASN A 220 0.44 -19.36 -2.53
N THR A 221 -0.86 -19.57 -2.55
CA THR A 221 -1.49 -20.88 -2.53
C THR A 221 -2.05 -21.16 -3.91
N ILE A 222 -1.50 -22.16 -4.59
CA ILE A 222 -1.98 -22.62 -5.89
C ILE A 222 -2.96 -23.76 -5.66
N VAL A 223 -4.22 -23.56 -6.00
CA VAL A 223 -5.26 -24.60 -5.95
C VAL A 223 -5.31 -25.30 -7.31
N LEU A 224 -5.12 -26.62 -7.32
CA LEU A 224 -5.17 -27.41 -8.54
C LEU A 224 -6.58 -27.87 -8.87
N ASN A 225 -6.80 -28.32 -10.10
CA ASN A 225 -8.11 -28.79 -10.58
C ASN A 225 -8.63 -30.01 -9.82
N ASP A 226 -7.75 -30.81 -9.22
CA ASP A 226 -8.09 -31.95 -8.35
C ASP A 226 -8.40 -31.55 -6.91
N GLY A 227 -8.35 -30.25 -6.59
CA GLY A 227 -8.59 -29.70 -5.25
C GLY A 227 -7.36 -29.70 -4.35
N SER A 228 -6.23 -30.29 -4.74
CA SER A 228 -4.99 -30.22 -3.97
C SER A 228 -4.39 -28.81 -4.00
N THR A 229 -3.57 -28.48 -3.00
CA THR A 229 -2.96 -27.16 -2.87
C THR A 229 -1.44 -27.26 -2.81
N LYS A 230 -0.77 -26.21 -3.31
CA LYS A 230 0.67 -26.01 -3.24
C LYS A 230 0.95 -24.62 -2.70
N GLU A 231 1.82 -24.52 -1.70
CA GLU A 231 2.19 -23.26 -1.08
C GLU A 231 3.64 -22.88 -1.36
N GLY A 232 3.87 -21.57 -1.53
CA GLY A 232 5.19 -21.03 -1.77
C GLY A 232 5.12 -19.60 -2.34
N VAL A 233 6.20 -19.15 -2.94
CA VAL A 233 6.25 -17.88 -3.68
C VAL A 233 6.48 -18.19 -5.16
N ILE A 234 5.63 -17.66 -6.03
CA ILE A 234 5.80 -17.84 -7.47
C ILE A 234 7.07 -17.11 -7.90
N LYS A 235 8.09 -17.90 -8.27
CA LYS A 235 9.42 -17.43 -8.68
C LYS A 235 9.44 -17.01 -10.14
N SER A 236 8.84 -17.81 -11.03
CA SER A 236 8.78 -17.48 -12.45
C SER A 236 7.50 -17.97 -13.10
N GLN A 237 7.21 -17.40 -14.25
CA GLN A 237 6.14 -17.82 -15.13
C GLN A 237 6.64 -17.92 -16.55
N HIS A 238 6.42 -19.07 -17.17
CA HIS A 238 6.82 -19.38 -18.54
C HIS A 238 5.61 -19.28 -19.47
N TYR A 239 5.79 -18.58 -20.59
CA TYR A 239 4.77 -18.29 -21.61
C TYR A 239 5.05 -19.07 -22.89
N GLY A 240 4.73 -20.37 -22.89
CA GLY A 240 4.86 -21.22 -24.07
C GLY A 240 3.69 -21.05 -25.04
N LYS A 241 3.89 -21.45 -26.29
CA LYS A 241 2.84 -21.46 -27.30
C LYS A 241 1.83 -22.58 -27.11
N LYS A 242 2.24 -23.68 -26.49
CA LYS A 242 1.41 -24.86 -26.18
C LYS A 242 1.13 -24.91 -24.69
N ASP A 243 -0.03 -25.45 -24.31
CA ASP A 243 -0.43 -25.56 -22.88
C ASP A 243 0.62 -26.28 -22.03
N LYS A 244 1.27 -27.31 -22.56
CA LYS A 244 2.37 -28.05 -21.88
C LYS A 244 3.65 -27.24 -21.66
N GLU A 245 3.78 -26.11 -22.33
CA GLU A 245 4.91 -25.21 -22.23
C GLU A 245 4.60 -24.01 -21.31
N GLN A 246 3.37 -23.94 -20.79
CA GLN A 246 2.94 -22.87 -19.89
C GLN A 246 2.95 -23.38 -18.46
N TYR A 247 3.80 -22.81 -17.62
CA TYR A 247 3.93 -23.23 -16.24
C TYR A 247 4.38 -22.07 -15.33
N VAL A 248 4.15 -22.24 -14.07
CA VAL A 248 4.75 -21.42 -13.01
C VAL A 248 5.76 -22.26 -12.24
N VAL A 249 6.78 -21.60 -11.71
CA VAL A 249 7.74 -22.20 -10.78
C VAL A 249 7.47 -21.62 -9.40
N LEU A 250 7.13 -22.48 -8.46
CA LEU A 250 6.83 -22.15 -7.07
C LEU A 250 8.04 -22.46 -6.20
N GLN A 251 8.61 -21.46 -5.52
CA GLN A 251 9.66 -21.67 -4.52
C GLN A 251 9.02 -21.89 -3.14
N LYS A 252 9.33 -23.00 -2.52
CA LYS A 252 8.89 -23.37 -1.17
C LYS A 252 9.77 -22.72 -0.10
N GLU A 253 9.31 -22.76 1.13
CA GLU A 253 10.02 -22.22 2.30
C GLU A 253 11.42 -22.83 2.48
N ASN A 254 11.56 -24.11 2.25
CA ASN A 254 12.84 -24.85 2.32
C ASN A 254 13.80 -24.54 1.17
N GLY A 255 13.45 -23.62 0.27
CA GLY A 255 14.25 -23.20 -0.88
C GLY A 255 14.10 -24.09 -2.13
N THR A 256 13.43 -25.24 -2.04
CA THR A 256 13.17 -26.08 -3.22
C THR A 256 12.15 -25.40 -4.14
N SER A 257 12.21 -25.73 -5.43
CA SER A 257 11.27 -25.20 -6.42
C SER A 257 10.50 -26.32 -7.09
N GLU A 258 9.21 -26.07 -7.36
CA GLU A 258 8.31 -27.01 -8.03
C GLU A 258 7.70 -26.33 -9.26
N GLN A 259 7.73 -27.06 -10.40
CA GLN A 259 7.09 -26.60 -11.63
C GLN A 259 5.65 -27.09 -11.68
N ILE A 260 4.70 -26.18 -11.94
CA ILE A 260 3.28 -26.47 -11.99
C ILE A 260 2.73 -26.00 -13.34
N LEU A 261 2.19 -26.92 -14.12
CA LEU A 261 1.53 -26.59 -15.39
C LEU A 261 0.29 -25.75 -15.12
N THR A 262 0.15 -24.67 -15.86
CA THR A 262 -0.96 -23.74 -15.69
C THR A 262 -2.32 -24.34 -16.06
N SER A 263 -2.33 -25.30 -16.97
CA SER A 263 -3.55 -26.05 -17.31
C SER A 263 -4.11 -26.88 -16.15
N LYS A 264 -3.29 -27.16 -15.13
CA LYS A 264 -3.70 -27.86 -13.90
C LYS A 264 -4.19 -26.92 -12.81
N VAL A 265 -4.04 -25.61 -12.97
CA VAL A 265 -4.38 -24.62 -11.95
C VAL A 265 -5.83 -24.19 -12.08
N LYS A 266 -6.57 -24.33 -10.99
CA LYS A 266 -7.93 -23.81 -10.82
C LYS A 266 -7.88 -22.36 -10.36
N GLU A 267 -7.01 -22.06 -9.37
CA GLU A 267 -7.00 -20.77 -8.69
C GLU A 267 -5.63 -20.46 -8.10
N PHE A 268 -5.22 -19.20 -8.15
CA PHE A 268 -4.12 -18.66 -7.38
C PHE A 268 -4.69 -17.79 -6.27
N ARG A 269 -4.28 -18.04 -5.04
CA ARG A 269 -4.53 -17.17 -3.87
C ARG A 269 -3.25 -16.51 -3.45
N THR A 270 -3.34 -15.29 -2.99
CA THR A 270 -2.22 -14.55 -2.40
C THR A 270 -2.59 -14.15 -1.00
N ASP A 271 -1.93 -14.75 -0.04
CA ASP A 271 -2.07 -14.43 1.38
C ASP A 271 -0.91 -13.52 1.75
N TYR A 272 -1.20 -12.26 2.01
CA TYR A 272 -0.19 -11.32 2.49
C TYR A 272 0.20 -11.71 3.90
N LYS A 273 1.49 -11.93 4.11
CA LYS A 273 2.04 -12.16 5.44
C LYS A 273 1.60 -10.94 6.26
N LYS A 274 0.83 -11.16 7.31
CA LYS A 274 0.56 -10.09 8.26
C LYS A 274 1.93 -9.53 8.59
N GLN A 275 2.21 -8.29 8.18
CA GLN A 275 3.35 -7.59 8.74
C GLN A 275 3.25 -7.86 10.22
N ASN A 276 4.32 -8.36 10.85
CA ASN A 276 4.28 -8.78 12.24
C ASN A 276 3.79 -7.61 13.08
N VAL A 277 2.47 -7.42 13.11
CA VAL A 277 1.77 -6.51 14.03
C VAL A 277 2.04 -6.96 15.46
N GLU A 278 2.40 -8.24 15.64
CA GLU A 278 2.89 -8.78 16.91
C GLU A 278 4.20 -8.13 17.40
N THR A 279 4.98 -7.51 16.50
CA THR A 279 6.18 -6.75 16.88
C THR A 279 5.81 -5.45 17.60
N TYR A 280 4.61 -4.93 17.40
CA TYR A 280 4.18 -3.66 17.97
C TYR A 280 3.12 -3.88 19.06
N LYS A 281 3.47 -3.64 20.30
CA LYS A 281 2.53 -3.75 21.44
C LYS A 281 1.60 -2.54 21.48
N SER A 282 0.31 -2.78 21.74
CA SER A 282 -0.67 -1.70 21.93
C SER A 282 -0.25 -0.78 23.10
N GLY A 283 -0.39 0.54 22.90
CA GLY A 283 0.02 1.55 23.87
C GLY A 283 1.48 1.98 23.79
N TYR A 284 2.24 1.50 22.79
CA TYR A 284 3.67 1.83 22.60
C TYR A 284 3.89 2.66 21.35
N VAL A 285 4.98 3.45 21.36
CA VAL A 285 5.48 4.19 20.19
C VAL A 285 6.79 3.59 19.73
N TYR A 286 6.94 3.44 18.43
CA TYR A 286 8.13 2.94 17.78
C TYR A 286 8.66 3.97 16.77
N VAL A 287 9.98 4.01 16.62
CA VAL A 287 10.65 4.78 15.57
C VAL A 287 11.52 3.83 14.76
N ASN A 288 11.25 3.71 13.45
CA ASN A 288 11.94 2.75 12.58
C ASN A 288 12.07 1.35 13.23
N GLU A 289 10.95 0.88 13.81
CA GLU A 289 10.81 -0.43 14.48
C GLU A 289 11.43 -0.54 15.90
N PHE A 290 12.12 0.50 16.38
CA PHE A 290 12.62 0.52 17.75
C PHE A 290 11.58 1.13 18.69
N HIS A 291 11.23 0.38 19.75
CA HIS A 291 10.38 0.92 20.81
C HIS A 291 11.09 2.08 21.51
N ILE A 292 10.42 3.24 21.56
CA ILE A 292 10.89 4.40 22.31
C ILE A 292 10.01 4.63 23.54
N GLN A 293 10.63 4.99 24.63
CA GLN A 293 9.91 5.29 25.87
C GLN A 293 9.42 6.74 25.85
N LYS A 294 8.33 6.98 26.59
CA LYS A 294 7.86 8.33 26.86
C LYS A 294 8.97 9.13 27.54
N ALA A 295 9.23 10.32 27.02
CA ALA A 295 10.29 11.17 27.49
C ALA A 295 10.00 11.73 28.87
N LYS A 296 11.04 11.86 29.69
CA LYS A 296 11.00 12.61 30.94
C LYS A 296 11.21 14.08 30.66
N THR A 297 10.31 14.91 31.15
CA THR A 297 10.35 16.34 30.93
C THR A 297 10.29 17.10 32.25
N ARG A 298 10.87 18.30 32.26
CA ARG A 298 10.74 19.31 33.30
C ARG A 298 10.16 20.56 32.64
N THR A 299 9.17 21.17 33.28
CA THR A 299 8.58 22.43 32.79
C THR A 299 8.97 23.56 33.73
N GLU A 300 9.53 24.63 33.19
CA GLU A 300 9.90 25.86 33.89
C GLU A 300 9.55 27.06 33.01
N ASP A 301 8.74 28.03 33.50
CA ASP A 301 8.39 29.25 32.80
C ASP A 301 8.02 29.02 31.33
N ASP A 302 7.01 28.20 31.08
CA ASP A 302 6.51 27.83 29.74
C ASP A 302 7.52 27.07 28.84
N LYS A 303 8.71 26.75 29.34
CA LYS A 303 9.72 25.92 28.67
C LYS A 303 9.55 24.46 29.07
N VAL A 304 9.53 23.59 28.09
CA VAL A 304 9.55 22.14 28.28
C VAL A 304 10.94 21.61 27.96
N ALA A 305 11.66 21.17 28.97
CA ALA A 305 12.99 20.61 28.84
C ALA A 305 12.97 19.09 28.92
N PHE A 306 13.76 18.42 28.07
CA PHE A 306 13.90 16.96 28.02
C PHE A 306 15.13 16.56 28.83
N ILE A 307 14.92 15.74 29.88
CA ILE A 307 15.95 15.36 30.85
C ILE A 307 16.44 13.93 30.70
N ASP A 308 16.10 13.24 29.62
CA ASP A 308 16.54 11.87 29.37
C ASP A 308 18.03 11.79 29.08
N LYS A 309 18.73 10.93 29.83
CA LYS A 309 20.17 10.70 29.64
C LYS A 309 20.48 9.83 28.42
N LYS A 310 19.53 9.01 27.98
CA LYS A 310 19.67 8.12 26.79
C LYS A 310 18.56 8.40 25.82
N VAL A 311 18.92 8.93 24.67
CA VAL A 311 18.01 9.22 23.56
C VAL A 311 18.38 8.32 22.40
N PHE A 312 17.38 7.67 21.79
CA PHE A 312 17.59 6.89 20.57
C PHE A 312 18.08 7.81 19.45
N ALA A 313 19.13 7.35 18.77
CA ALA A 313 19.76 8.11 17.69
C ALA A 313 19.68 7.33 16.37
N PHE A 314 19.31 8.05 15.31
CA PHE A 314 19.19 7.53 13.95
C PHE A 314 20.12 8.32 13.03
N PRO A 315 20.66 7.70 11.95
CA PRO A 315 21.50 8.41 11.00
C PRO A 315 20.69 9.41 10.18
N GLU A 316 21.33 10.48 9.74
CA GLU A 316 20.80 11.39 8.74
C GLU A 316 20.58 10.68 7.40
N GLY A 317 19.63 11.19 6.59
CA GLY A 317 19.39 10.69 5.23
C GLY A 317 18.45 9.49 5.14
N ILE A 318 18.01 8.92 6.27
CA ILE A 318 16.98 7.88 6.27
C ILE A 318 15.60 8.48 6.57
N THR A 319 14.56 7.86 6.01
CA THR A 319 13.18 8.18 6.40
C THR A 319 12.95 7.76 7.85
N THR A 320 12.56 8.71 8.69
CA THR A 320 12.22 8.45 10.09
C THR A 320 10.70 8.26 10.19
N THR A 321 10.26 7.06 10.56
CA THR A 321 8.84 6.72 10.69
C THR A 321 8.49 6.46 12.14
N PHE A 322 7.60 7.27 12.69
CA PHE A 322 6.96 7.02 13.98
C PHE A 322 5.74 6.14 13.77
N LYS A 323 5.63 5.07 14.56
CA LYS A 323 4.48 4.17 14.58
C LYS A 323 3.91 4.13 15.97
N ALA A 324 2.62 4.42 16.09
CA ALA A 324 1.89 4.41 17.34
C ALA A 324 0.78 3.37 17.28
N VAL A 325 0.70 2.51 18.27
CA VAL A 325 -0.20 1.36 18.27
C VAL A 325 -1.31 1.53 19.30
N GLY A 326 -2.57 1.44 18.84
CA GLY A 326 -3.78 1.49 19.68
C GLY A 326 -4.40 2.87 19.85
N ALA A 327 -5.51 2.92 20.57
CA ALA A 327 -6.37 4.11 20.74
C ALA A 327 -5.67 5.33 21.37
N LYS A 328 -4.52 5.13 22.02
CA LYS A 328 -3.75 6.20 22.69
C LYS A 328 -3.22 7.26 21.73
N PHE A 329 -3.16 6.95 20.45
CA PHE A 329 -2.56 7.79 19.40
C PHE A 329 -3.58 8.35 18.42
N GLN A 330 -4.85 8.36 18.79
CA GLN A 330 -5.86 9.10 18.04
C GLN A 330 -5.68 10.60 18.32
N GLY A 331 -5.53 11.39 17.27
CA GLY A 331 -5.38 12.84 17.38
C GLY A 331 -4.25 13.41 16.52
N VAL A 332 -4.01 14.71 16.70
CA VAL A 332 -2.95 15.42 16.00
C VAL A 332 -1.63 15.25 16.75
N TRP A 333 -0.61 14.79 16.02
CA TRP A 333 0.76 14.69 16.51
C TRP A 333 1.64 15.66 15.74
N ARG A 334 2.61 16.25 16.45
CA ARG A 334 3.56 17.20 15.86
C ARG A 334 4.98 16.75 16.18
N LEU A 335 5.85 16.81 15.20
CA LEU A 335 7.28 16.68 15.40
C LEU A 335 7.89 18.07 15.49
N ILE A 336 8.56 18.38 16.60
CA ILE A 336 9.14 19.68 16.87
C ILE A 336 10.66 19.51 16.90
N ALA A 337 11.38 20.30 16.08
CA ALA A 337 12.83 20.39 16.20
C ALA A 337 13.18 21.16 17.47
N LEU A 338 13.95 20.52 18.36
CA LEU A 338 14.29 21.08 19.66
C LEU A 338 15.46 22.03 19.58
N GLU A 339 15.48 23.00 20.46
CA GLU A 339 16.61 23.91 20.66
C GLU A 339 17.27 23.71 22.03
N ASN A 340 18.43 24.29 22.18
CA ASN A 340 19.16 24.29 23.44
C ASN A 340 18.75 25.49 24.28
N LEU A 341 17.87 25.26 25.23
CA LEU A 341 17.23 26.31 26.04
C LEU A 341 17.98 26.51 27.37
N PRO A 342 18.16 27.78 27.80
CA PRO A 342 18.65 28.08 29.13
C PRO A 342 17.55 27.79 30.18
N MET A 343 17.92 27.06 31.21
CA MET A 343 17.09 26.74 32.37
C MET A 343 17.42 27.64 33.57
N GLN A 344 16.54 27.70 34.56
CA GLN A 344 16.71 28.58 35.76
C GLN A 344 17.98 28.31 36.53
N ASN A 345 18.50 27.08 36.50
CA ASN A 345 19.77 26.69 37.15
C ASN A 345 21.03 27.06 36.34
N GLY A 346 20.86 27.76 35.21
CA GLY A 346 21.97 28.12 34.32
C GLY A 346 22.45 27.02 33.38
N GLU A 347 21.85 25.82 33.41
CA GLU A 347 22.12 24.74 32.46
C GLU A 347 21.36 24.95 31.15
N TYR A 348 21.95 24.46 30.06
CA TYR A 348 21.30 24.40 28.74
C TYR A 348 20.78 22.98 28.52
N THR A 349 19.50 22.90 28.16
CA THR A 349 18.84 21.62 27.95
C THR A 349 18.02 21.62 26.66
N GLN A 350 18.00 20.52 25.94
CA GLN A 350 17.19 20.35 24.75
C GLN A 350 15.69 20.48 25.10
N GLY A 351 15.00 21.38 24.39
CA GLY A 351 13.61 21.65 24.72
C GLY A 351 12.89 22.52 23.72
N TYR A 352 11.70 22.93 24.10
CA TYR A 352 10.90 23.91 23.37
C TYR A 352 10.11 24.80 24.34
N ASP A 353 9.85 26.04 23.92
CA ASP A 353 8.88 26.95 24.49
C ASP A 353 7.70 27.15 23.51
N ALA A 354 6.85 28.11 23.79
CA ALA A 354 5.70 28.41 22.94
C ALA A 354 6.09 28.89 21.54
N GLU A 355 7.19 29.62 21.40
CA GLU A 355 7.69 30.15 20.12
C GLU A 355 8.32 29.04 19.28
N ILE A 356 9.23 28.23 19.85
CA ILE A 356 9.83 27.07 19.19
C ILE A 356 8.76 26.08 18.78
N ARG A 357 7.80 25.79 19.65
CA ARG A 357 6.66 24.92 19.34
C ARG A 357 5.85 25.39 18.13
N LYS A 358 5.72 26.70 17.95
CA LYS A 358 5.01 27.28 16.81
C LYS A 358 5.82 27.25 15.52
N ASN A 359 7.11 27.58 15.63
CA ASN A 359 7.96 27.84 14.45
C ASN A 359 8.73 26.62 13.95
N ASN A 360 9.05 25.66 14.84
CA ASN A 360 9.92 24.52 14.54
C ASN A 360 9.15 23.22 14.31
N VAL A 361 7.87 23.29 13.94
CA VAL A 361 7.07 22.11 13.57
C VAL A 361 7.52 21.57 12.21
N VAL A 362 7.93 20.33 12.19
CA VAL A 362 8.31 19.63 10.96
C VAL A 362 7.08 19.05 10.29
N THR A 363 6.88 19.36 9.02
CA THR A 363 5.78 18.79 8.23
C THR A 363 6.04 17.33 7.90
N PRO A 364 5.12 16.40 8.20
CA PRO A 364 5.30 15.00 7.82
C PRO A 364 5.24 14.82 6.30
N THR A 365 6.04 13.88 5.79
CA THR A 365 6.01 13.49 4.39
C THR A 365 4.79 12.62 4.08
N THR A 366 4.45 11.70 4.99
CA THR A 366 3.26 10.86 4.89
C THR A 366 2.65 10.62 6.28
N THR A 367 1.33 10.42 6.30
CA THR A 367 0.59 9.96 7.48
C THR A 367 -0.35 8.86 7.06
N ASP A 368 -0.23 7.68 7.68
CA ASP A 368 -1.02 6.50 7.37
C ASP A 368 -1.61 5.87 8.63
N LEU A 369 -2.77 5.22 8.47
CA LEU A 369 -3.35 4.36 9.50
C LEU A 369 -3.67 3.00 8.89
N VAL A 370 -2.92 1.99 9.29
CA VAL A 370 -3.07 0.62 8.79
C VAL A 370 -3.11 -0.35 9.94
N GLY A 371 -4.16 -1.20 9.99
CA GLY A 371 -4.27 -2.27 10.98
C GLY A 371 -4.25 -1.80 12.45
N GLY A 372 -4.72 -0.58 12.74
CA GLY A 372 -4.69 0.00 14.09
C GLY A 372 -3.34 0.63 14.48
N ILE A 373 -2.42 0.74 13.52
CA ILE A 373 -1.13 1.42 13.68
C ILE A 373 -1.20 2.76 12.95
N SER A 374 -1.04 3.85 13.69
CA SER A 374 -0.84 5.18 13.10
C SER A 374 0.64 5.37 12.78
N SER A 375 0.94 5.69 11.52
CA SER A 375 2.31 5.91 11.06
C SER A 375 2.46 7.35 10.57
N ILE A 376 3.54 8.03 11.00
CA ILE A 376 3.90 9.37 10.56
C ILE A 376 5.35 9.33 10.10
N SER A 377 5.61 9.63 8.84
CA SER A 377 6.94 9.56 8.26
C SER A 377 7.48 10.94 7.92
N TYR A 378 8.77 11.11 8.15
CA TYR A 378 9.55 12.31 7.84
C TYR A 378 10.76 11.91 7.01
N THR A 379 10.90 12.53 5.83
CA THR A 379 12.06 12.36 4.96
C THR A 379 13.02 13.53 5.21
N TYR A 380 14.32 13.27 5.28
CA TYR A 380 15.35 14.30 5.40
C TYR A 380 15.31 15.16 6.67
N LEU A 381 15.18 14.50 7.83
CA LEU A 381 15.44 15.22 9.09
C LEU A 381 16.93 15.58 9.18
N SER A 382 17.21 16.87 9.39
CA SER A 382 18.57 17.35 9.65
C SER A 382 19.12 16.85 11.00
N PRO A 383 20.45 16.78 11.18
CA PRO A 383 21.04 16.45 12.47
C PRO A 383 20.51 17.36 13.59
N GLY A 384 20.06 16.77 14.68
CA GLY A 384 19.46 17.50 15.80
C GLY A 384 18.61 16.62 16.70
N PHE A 385 17.96 17.25 17.66
CA PHE A 385 16.99 16.61 18.54
C PHE A 385 15.58 16.95 18.12
N TYR A 386 14.68 16.00 18.20
CA TYR A 386 13.28 16.15 17.81
C TYR A 386 12.37 15.54 18.86
N ALA A 387 11.27 16.20 19.15
CA ALA A 387 10.22 15.67 20.01
C ALA A 387 8.93 15.43 19.21
N LEU A 388 8.41 14.22 19.30
CA LEU A 388 7.05 13.89 18.86
C LEU A 388 6.10 14.15 20.05
N VAL A 389 5.14 15.03 19.84
CA VAL A 389 4.24 15.53 20.91
C VAL A 389 2.80 15.43 20.44
N ASN A 390 1.89 14.93 21.27
CA ASN A 390 0.45 14.98 20.97
C ASN A 390 -0.12 16.38 21.25
N GLU A 391 -1.29 16.68 20.71
CA GLU A 391 -1.94 17.99 20.82
C GLU A 391 -2.17 18.44 22.27
N ALA A 392 -2.50 17.50 23.16
CA ALA A 392 -2.71 17.77 24.59
C ALA A 392 -1.40 17.82 25.39
N GLU A 393 -0.24 17.60 24.75
CA GLU A 393 1.09 17.55 25.36
C GLU A 393 1.26 16.56 26.53
N THR A 394 0.36 15.61 26.64
CA THR A 394 0.42 14.54 27.64
C THR A 394 1.39 13.42 27.28
N GLU A 395 1.68 13.28 25.99
CA GLU A 395 2.59 12.28 25.44
C GLU A 395 3.71 12.97 24.66
N LYS A 396 4.95 12.73 25.08
CA LYS A 396 6.16 13.30 24.49
C LYS A 396 7.22 12.22 24.31
N TYR A 397 7.83 12.15 23.14
CA TYR A 397 8.88 11.20 22.80
C TYR A 397 10.03 11.93 22.13
N ILE A 398 11.27 11.63 22.49
CA ILE A 398 12.47 12.32 21.99
C ILE A 398 13.35 11.37 21.19
N ILE A 399 13.87 11.86 20.06
CA ILE A 399 14.89 11.20 19.25
C ILE A 399 16.01 12.16 18.89
N LYS A 400 17.14 11.62 18.44
CA LYS A 400 18.28 12.35 17.91
C LYS A 400 18.59 11.87 16.48
N ILE A 401 18.77 12.80 15.55
CA ILE A 401 19.34 12.53 14.23
C ILE A 401 20.83 12.88 14.28
N LYS A 402 21.68 11.96 13.86
CA LYS A 402 23.15 12.12 13.80
C LYS A 402 23.58 12.28 12.35
N LYS A 403 24.66 13.06 12.16
CA LYS A 403 25.41 13.09 10.91
C LYS A 403 25.98 11.71 10.60
#